data_b5a6056ec14095872c547552baaf3542
#
_entry.id   b5a6056ec14095872c547552baaf3542
#
_cell.length_a   1.000
_cell.length_b   1.000
_cell.length_c   1.000
_cell.angle_alpha   90.00
_cell.angle_beta   90.00
_cell.angle_gamma   90.00
#
_symmetry.space_group_name_H-M   'P 1'
#
loop_
_entity.id
_entity.type
_entity.pdbx_description
1 polymer ?
#
loop_
_entity_poly.entity_id
_entity_poly.type
_entity_poly.pdbx_seq_one_letter_code
_entity_poly.pdbx_strand_id
1 'polypeptide(L)'
;MPEVPAYGTESSVAYNTTGGGAGLVANFKNAFGDSFDPAICEVDHVLEEGEIELAGIRFVVKPNAEAFDLEILEINCVYTHMMGHDCHSIVAGCPHADGIISQLNYYIRKGFDLVLTAHYTPEDLKDAQTKVDYLTNLKEIALESESADEMKAKVQEQYPDYSGMNYLDMTVGFFFPNK
;
A
#
# COMPACT_ATOMS: atom_id res chain seq x y z
N MET A 1 -17.04 2.03 25.66
CA MET A 1 -17.52 2.16 24.27
C MET A 1 -18.12 0.82 23.92
N PRO A 2 -19.18 0.71 23.10
CA PRO A 2 -19.59 -0.59 22.61
C PRO A 2 -18.41 -1.23 21.89
N GLU A 3 -18.22 -2.52 22.07
CA GLU A 3 -17.23 -3.27 21.31
C GLU A 3 -17.64 -3.23 19.84
N VAL A 4 -16.79 -2.64 19.02
CA VAL A 4 -16.97 -2.62 17.56
C VAL A 4 -16.26 -3.86 17.00
N PRO A 5 -16.97 -4.74 16.29
CA PRO A 5 -16.34 -5.93 15.75
C PRO A 5 -15.25 -5.60 14.74
N ALA A 6 -14.14 -6.32 14.82
CA ALA A 6 -13.01 -6.19 13.92
C ALA A 6 -13.16 -7.16 12.73
N TYR A 7 -12.94 -6.63 11.53
CA TYR A 7 -13.01 -7.38 10.28
C TYR A 7 -11.64 -7.43 9.60
N GLY A 8 -11.27 -8.55 9.02
CA GLY A 8 -10.03 -8.71 8.27
C GLY A 8 -10.08 -9.91 7.34
N THR A 9 -9.22 -9.95 6.34
CA THR A 9 -9.07 -11.13 5.49
C THR A 9 -8.07 -12.12 6.10
N GLU A 10 -8.09 -13.37 5.65
CA GLU A 10 -7.15 -14.39 6.08
C GLU A 10 -5.69 -13.95 5.81
N SER A 11 -5.44 -13.31 4.65
CA SER A 11 -4.13 -12.76 4.30
C SER A 11 -3.69 -11.64 5.23
N SER A 12 -4.59 -10.71 5.62
CA SER A 12 -4.26 -9.63 6.55
C SER A 12 -3.95 -10.15 7.97
N VAL A 13 -4.67 -11.18 8.42
CA VAL A 13 -4.38 -11.85 9.69
C VAL A 13 -2.99 -12.50 9.63
N ALA A 14 -2.71 -13.28 8.59
CA ALA A 14 -1.41 -13.93 8.42
C ALA A 14 -0.26 -12.91 8.32
N TYR A 15 -0.43 -11.82 7.55
CA TYR A 15 0.55 -10.76 7.44
C TYR A 15 0.91 -10.14 8.79
N ASN A 16 -0.10 -9.83 9.61
CA ASN A 16 0.11 -9.19 10.91
C ASN A 16 0.59 -10.13 12.01
N THR A 17 0.33 -11.44 11.91
CA THR A 17 0.70 -12.41 12.97
C THR A 17 2.02 -13.13 12.71
N THR A 18 2.33 -13.46 11.46
CA THR A 18 3.50 -14.27 11.07
C THR A 18 4.27 -13.70 9.89
N GLY A 19 3.72 -12.70 9.19
CA GLY A 19 4.30 -12.08 8.00
C GLY A 19 5.08 -10.81 8.29
N GLY A 20 5.21 -9.96 7.27
CA GLY A 20 5.95 -8.69 7.33
C GLY A 20 5.43 -7.70 8.37
N GLY A 21 4.12 -7.68 8.61
CA GLY A 21 3.48 -6.85 9.64
C GLY A 21 3.98 -7.19 11.05
N ALA A 22 4.12 -8.48 11.37
CA ALA A 22 4.68 -8.91 12.65
C ALA A 22 6.13 -8.40 12.84
N GLY A 23 6.93 -8.39 11.77
CA GLY A 23 8.28 -7.81 11.78
C GLY A 23 8.26 -6.29 12.03
N LEU A 24 7.33 -5.56 11.45
CA LEU A 24 7.16 -4.12 11.70
C LEU A 24 6.78 -3.85 13.15
N VAL A 25 5.83 -4.60 13.72
CA VAL A 25 5.45 -4.49 15.15
C VAL A 25 6.65 -4.71 16.05
N ALA A 26 7.47 -5.73 15.79
CA ALA A 26 8.68 -5.99 16.56
C ALA A 26 9.70 -4.84 16.44
N ASN A 27 9.90 -4.29 15.24
CA ASN A 27 10.78 -3.14 15.02
C ASN A 27 10.29 -1.89 15.75
N PHE A 28 8.99 -1.60 15.73
CA PHE A 28 8.42 -0.47 16.46
C PHE A 28 8.51 -0.66 17.96
N LYS A 29 8.29 -1.86 18.48
CA LYS A 29 8.51 -2.14 19.91
C LYS A 29 9.97 -1.92 20.33
N ASN A 30 10.91 -2.32 19.50
CA ASN A 30 12.33 -2.09 19.75
C ASN A 30 12.71 -0.59 19.70
N ALA A 31 12.11 0.17 18.76
CA ALA A 31 12.40 1.59 18.57
C ALA A 31 11.75 2.48 19.65
N PHE A 32 10.51 2.18 20.04
CA PHE A 32 9.69 3.04 20.90
C PHE A 32 9.52 2.51 22.33
N GLY A 33 10.00 1.29 22.62
CA GLY A 33 9.95 0.68 23.96
C GLY A 33 8.53 0.61 24.51
N ASP A 34 8.35 1.07 25.75
CA ASP A 34 7.05 1.02 26.44
C ASP A 34 6.03 2.06 25.94
N SER A 35 6.45 2.99 25.07
CA SER A 35 5.54 3.93 24.40
C SER A 35 4.75 3.30 23.27
N PHE A 36 5.07 2.07 22.85
CA PHE A 36 4.39 1.32 21.79
C PHE A 36 3.77 0.04 22.34
N ASP A 37 2.46 -0.09 22.16
CA ASP A 37 1.74 -1.33 22.45
C ASP A 37 1.85 -2.28 21.24
N PRO A 38 2.49 -3.45 21.37
CA PRO A 38 2.64 -4.41 20.31
C PRO A 38 1.40 -5.31 20.12
N ALA A 39 0.31 -5.09 20.87
CA ALA A 39 -0.88 -5.90 20.76
C ALA A 39 -1.49 -5.79 19.36
N ILE A 40 -1.74 -6.94 18.75
CA ILE A 40 -2.42 -7.05 17.46
C ILE A 40 -3.91 -7.23 17.74
N CYS A 41 -4.73 -6.43 17.08
CA CYS A 41 -6.18 -6.58 17.17
C CYS A 41 -6.60 -7.96 16.66
N GLU A 42 -7.30 -8.72 17.48
CA GLU A 42 -7.93 -9.96 17.04
C GLU A 42 -9.08 -9.66 16.10
N VAL A 43 -9.20 -10.46 15.04
CA VAL A 43 -10.27 -10.32 14.03
C VAL A 43 -11.45 -11.17 14.46
N ASP A 44 -12.62 -10.53 14.67
CA ASP A 44 -13.86 -11.20 15.01
C ASP A 44 -14.50 -11.88 13.81
N HIS A 45 -14.33 -11.31 12.62
CA HIS A 45 -14.94 -11.77 11.38
C HIS A 45 -13.92 -11.80 10.24
N VAL A 46 -13.69 -13.00 9.70
CA VAL A 46 -12.85 -13.17 8.52
C VAL A 46 -13.68 -12.85 7.26
N LEU A 47 -13.18 -11.91 6.47
CA LEU A 47 -13.78 -11.51 5.19
C LEU A 47 -13.25 -12.40 4.06
N GLU A 48 -14.16 -12.89 3.24
CA GLU A 48 -13.85 -13.54 1.96
C GLU A 48 -13.91 -12.54 0.80
N GLU A 49 -13.28 -12.87 -0.32
CA GLU A 49 -13.44 -12.08 -1.56
C GLU A 49 -14.89 -12.06 -2.01
N GLY A 50 -15.42 -10.89 -2.33
CA GLY A 50 -16.77 -10.72 -2.85
C GLY A 50 -17.55 -9.62 -2.18
N GLU A 51 -18.87 -9.57 -2.49
CA GLU A 51 -19.77 -8.56 -1.98
C GLU A 51 -20.22 -8.90 -0.56
N ILE A 52 -20.17 -7.91 0.33
CA ILE A 52 -20.68 -7.96 1.69
C ILE A 52 -21.53 -6.73 1.97
N GLU A 53 -22.43 -6.83 2.93
CA GLU A 53 -23.17 -5.68 3.46
C GLU A 53 -22.88 -5.49 4.94
N LEU A 54 -22.41 -4.30 5.31
CA LEU A 54 -22.17 -3.91 6.70
C LEU A 54 -22.91 -2.61 7.00
N ALA A 55 -23.78 -2.63 7.99
CA ALA A 55 -24.58 -1.47 8.41
C ALA A 55 -25.41 -0.82 7.28
N GLY A 56 -25.87 -1.60 6.30
CA GLY A 56 -26.65 -1.12 5.15
C GLY A 56 -25.83 -0.52 4.02
N ILE A 57 -24.49 -0.64 4.08
CA ILE A 57 -23.57 -0.23 3.04
C ILE A 57 -22.98 -1.48 2.39
N ARG A 58 -22.94 -1.53 1.05
CA ARG A 58 -22.39 -2.64 0.30
C ARG A 58 -20.93 -2.37 -0.07
N PHE A 59 -20.11 -3.38 0.18
CA PHE A 59 -18.69 -3.38 -0.15
C PHE A 59 -18.37 -4.57 -1.02
N VAL A 60 -17.39 -4.41 -1.92
CA VAL A 60 -16.71 -5.56 -2.54
C VAL A 60 -15.33 -5.68 -1.94
N VAL A 61 -15.07 -6.80 -1.27
CA VAL A 61 -13.77 -7.12 -0.66
C VAL A 61 -12.85 -7.68 -1.73
N LYS A 62 -11.66 -7.10 -1.85
CA LYS A 62 -10.58 -7.54 -2.74
C LYS A 62 -9.34 -7.85 -1.92
N PRO A 63 -9.13 -9.11 -1.48
CA PRO A 63 -7.94 -9.48 -0.74
C PRO A 63 -6.67 -9.25 -1.55
N ASN A 64 -5.62 -8.81 -0.88
CA ASN A 64 -4.27 -8.76 -1.42
C ASN A 64 -3.28 -9.43 -0.45
N ALA A 65 -1.98 -9.42 -0.75
CA ALA A 65 -0.98 -10.15 0.04
C ALA A 65 -0.82 -9.63 1.48
N GLU A 66 -1.13 -8.38 1.72
CA GLU A 66 -0.88 -7.70 3.01
C GLU A 66 -2.17 -7.34 3.75
N ALA A 67 -3.24 -7.08 2.98
CA ALA A 67 -4.50 -6.57 3.50
C ALA A 67 -5.67 -6.89 2.54
N PHE A 68 -6.46 -5.89 2.24
CA PHE A 68 -7.54 -5.93 1.25
C PHE A 68 -7.91 -4.51 0.81
N ASP A 69 -8.48 -4.40 -0.38
CA ASP A 69 -9.15 -3.18 -0.82
C ASP A 69 -10.66 -3.35 -0.64
N LEU A 70 -11.37 -2.23 -0.50
CA LEU A 70 -12.82 -2.20 -0.41
C LEU A 70 -13.39 -1.27 -1.49
N GLU A 71 -14.19 -1.82 -2.41
CA GLU A 71 -15.04 -1.00 -3.26
C GLU A 71 -16.31 -0.65 -2.46
N ILE A 72 -16.67 0.62 -2.38
CA ILE A 72 -17.86 1.12 -1.68
C ILE A 72 -18.88 1.52 -2.73
N LEU A 73 -19.87 0.64 -2.94
CA LEU A 73 -20.73 0.71 -4.13
C LEU A 73 -21.66 1.94 -4.13
N GLU A 74 -22.16 2.34 -2.97
CA GLU A 74 -23.13 3.44 -2.84
C GLU A 74 -22.57 4.80 -3.24
N ILE A 75 -21.25 4.96 -3.17
CA ILE A 75 -20.56 6.24 -3.45
C ILE A 75 -19.50 6.12 -4.54
N ASN A 76 -19.49 5.00 -5.28
CA ASN A 76 -18.52 4.71 -6.35
C ASN A 76 -17.06 5.01 -5.93
N CYS A 77 -16.67 4.51 -4.76
CA CYS A 77 -15.38 4.77 -4.14
C CYS A 77 -14.61 3.47 -3.93
N VAL A 78 -13.30 3.55 -3.97
CA VAL A 78 -12.42 2.45 -3.52
C VAL A 78 -11.57 2.92 -2.35
N TYR A 79 -11.45 2.07 -1.33
CA TYR A 79 -10.46 2.20 -0.27
C TYR A 79 -9.29 1.25 -0.56
N THR A 80 -8.08 1.78 -0.51
CA THR A 80 -6.82 1.03 -0.56
C THR A 80 -5.90 1.47 0.57
N HIS A 81 -4.94 0.62 0.99
CA HIS A 81 -4.09 0.97 2.13
C HIS A 81 -3.21 2.18 1.85
N MET A 82 -2.45 2.16 0.76
CA MET A 82 -1.51 3.23 0.42
C MET A 82 -1.52 3.50 -1.08
N MET A 83 -1.75 4.77 -1.46
CA MET A 83 -1.48 5.23 -2.81
C MET A 83 -0.45 6.37 -2.81
N GLY A 84 -0.80 7.58 -2.42
CA GLY A 84 0.09 8.74 -2.32
C GLY A 84 0.78 9.07 -3.65
N HIS A 85 0.08 9.80 -4.54
CA HIS A 85 0.55 10.06 -5.90
C HIS A 85 1.86 10.85 -5.96
N ASP A 86 2.11 11.73 -4.99
CA ASP A 86 3.27 12.62 -4.85
C ASP A 86 4.27 12.14 -3.77
N CYS A 87 4.25 10.86 -3.46
CA CYS A 87 5.09 10.25 -2.45
C CYS A 87 5.84 9.04 -3.02
N HIS A 88 7.11 8.88 -2.64
CA HIS A 88 7.82 7.64 -2.88
C HIS A 88 7.15 6.49 -2.14
N SER A 89 7.01 5.34 -2.78
CA SER A 89 6.44 4.13 -2.17
C SER A 89 7.53 3.15 -1.79
N ILE A 90 7.21 2.26 -0.86
CA ILE A 90 8.01 1.05 -0.64
C ILE A 90 7.68 0.07 -1.76
N VAL A 91 8.66 -0.21 -2.62
CA VAL A 91 8.49 -1.10 -3.78
C VAL A 91 9.54 -2.22 -3.71
N ALA A 92 9.07 -3.44 -3.47
CA ALA A 92 9.95 -4.61 -3.34
C ALA A 92 10.31 -5.23 -4.72
N GLY A 93 10.91 -4.42 -5.60
CA GLY A 93 11.33 -4.83 -6.93
C GLY A 93 10.24 -4.76 -8.01
N CYS A 94 10.60 -5.12 -9.24
CA CYS A 94 9.71 -5.02 -10.41
C CYS A 94 8.39 -5.79 -10.26
N PRO A 95 8.34 -7.04 -9.75
CA PRO A 95 7.08 -7.77 -9.62
C PRO A 95 6.09 -7.08 -8.68
N HIS A 96 6.57 -6.44 -7.60
CA HIS A 96 5.72 -5.67 -6.69
C HIS A 96 5.20 -4.40 -7.37
N ALA A 97 6.06 -3.67 -8.12
CA ALA A 97 5.63 -2.52 -8.92
C ALA A 97 4.54 -2.92 -9.93
N ASP A 98 4.70 -4.04 -10.63
CA ASP A 98 3.71 -4.55 -11.59
C ASP A 98 2.37 -4.88 -10.92
N GLY A 99 2.39 -5.42 -9.71
CA GLY A 99 1.20 -5.67 -8.91
C GLY A 99 0.43 -4.38 -8.60
N ILE A 100 1.14 -3.35 -8.09
CA ILE A 100 0.54 -2.04 -7.78
C ILE A 100 0.00 -1.37 -9.06
N ILE A 101 0.77 -1.37 -10.14
CA ILE A 101 0.35 -0.83 -11.45
C ILE A 101 -0.93 -1.53 -11.95
N SER A 102 -1.00 -2.85 -11.83
CA SER A 102 -2.17 -3.63 -12.23
C SER A 102 -3.41 -3.25 -11.40
N GLN A 103 -3.26 -3.08 -10.10
CA GLN A 103 -4.30 -2.66 -9.18
C GLN A 103 -4.81 -1.25 -9.51
N LEU A 104 -3.93 -0.27 -9.66
CA LEU A 104 -4.32 1.10 -10.01
C LEU A 104 -4.99 1.18 -11.38
N ASN A 105 -4.49 0.45 -12.38
CA ASN A 105 -5.13 0.33 -13.68
C ASN A 105 -6.53 -0.31 -13.61
N TYR A 106 -6.76 -1.21 -12.65
CA TYR A 106 -8.09 -1.75 -12.40
C TYR A 106 -9.02 -0.65 -11.88
N TYR A 107 -8.59 0.20 -10.93
CA TYR A 107 -9.40 1.32 -10.44
C TYR A 107 -9.74 2.31 -11.54
N ILE A 108 -8.75 2.65 -12.39
CA ILE A 108 -8.94 3.55 -13.54
C ILE A 108 -9.99 2.99 -14.51
N ARG A 109 -9.91 1.69 -14.84
CA ARG A 109 -10.89 1.04 -15.72
C ARG A 109 -12.30 0.95 -15.13
N LYS A 110 -12.39 0.79 -13.81
CA LYS A 110 -13.68 0.79 -13.08
C LYS A 110 -14.34 2.17 -13.06
N GLY A 111 -13.54 3.23 -13.09
CA GLY A 111 -14.06 4.60 -13.09
C GLY A 111 -14.59 5.03 -11.73
N PHE A 112 -13.84 4.77 -10.66
CA PHE A 112 -14.20 5.26 -9.32
C PHE A 112 -14.14 6.79 -9.26
N ASP A 113 -15.05 7.40 -8.51
CA ASP A 113 -15.07 8.85 -8.31
C ASP A 113 -14.04 9.30 -7.27
N LEU A 114 -13.65 8.39 -6.36
CA LEU A 114 -12.80 8.68 -5.23
C LEU A 114 -11.93 7.46 -4.87
N VAL A 115 -10.67 7.72 -4.50
CA VAL A 115 -9.76 6.75 -3.91
C VAL A 115 -9.44 7.18 -2.48
N LEU A 116 -9.90 6.41 -1.50
CA LEU A 116 -9.59 6.62 -0.09
C LEU A 116 -8.35 5.81 0.29
N THR A 117 -7.49 6.40 1.09
CA THR A 117 -6.26 5.76 1.59
C THR A 117 -6.14 5.90 3.11
N ALA A 118 -5.36 5.04 3.74
CA ALA A 118 -5.15 5.10 5.19
C ALA A 118 -4.16 6.21 5.62
N HIS A 119 -3.26 6.63 4.73
CA HIS A 119 -2.12 7.49 5.07
C HIS A 119 -2.12 8.85 4.37
N TYR A 120 -2.97 9.06 3.37
CA TYR A 120 -2.98 10.26 2.53
C TYR A 120 -4.38 10.87 2.50
N THR A 121 -4.47 12.12 2.04
CA THR A 121 -5.76 12.74 1.73
C THR A 121 -6.47 11.95 0.63
N PRO A 122 -7.81 12.03 0.53
CA PRO A 122 -8.53 11.41 -0.58
C PRO A 122 -7.96 11.84 -1.93
N GLU A 123 -7.83 10.90 -2.83
CA GLU A 123 -7.22 11.03 -4.17
C GLU A 123 -8.25 10.68 -5.25
N ASP A 124 -7.91 10.96 -6.50
CA ASP A 124 -8.74 10.65 -7.66
C ASP A 124 -8.03 9.71 -8.67
N LEU A 125 -8.69 9.45 -9.80
CA LEU A 125 -8.10 8.59 -10.83
C LEU A 125 -6.97 9.24 -11.63
N LYS A 126 -6.82 10.56 -11.57
CA LYS A 126 -5.65 11.24 -12.15
C LYS A 126 -4.43 11.01 -11.25
N ASP A 127 -4.65 11.06 -9.95
CA ASP A 127 -3.63 10.73 -8.96
C ASP A 127 -3.19 9.26 -9.12
N ALA A 128 -4.15 8.35 -9.32
CA ALA A 128 -3.86 6.95 -9.61
C ALA A 128 -3.02 6.79 -10.89
N GLN A 129 -3.33 7.53 -11.96
CA GLN A 129 -2.54 7.52 -13.20
C GLN A 129 -1.13 8.09 -12.96
N THR A 130 -1.02 9.19 -12.21
CA THR A 130 0.29 9.77 -11.84
C THR A 130 1.15 8.74 -11.11
N LYS A 131 0.53 7.95 -10.21
CA LYS A 131 1.24 6.88 -9.50
C LYS A 131 1.65 5.74 -10.42
N VAL A 132 0.82 5.35 -11.38
CA VAL A 132 1.17 4.36 -12.42
C VAL A 132 2.37 4.82 -13.23
N ASP A 133 2.38 6.09 -13.66
CA ASP A 133 3.47 6.67 -14.44
C ASP A 133 4.77 6.71 -13.62
N TYR A 134 4.69 7.12 -12.35
CA TYR A 134 5.81 7.09 -11.42
C TYR A 134 6.41 5.68 -11.27
N LEU A 135 5.57 4.67 -11.01
CA LEU A 135 6.03 3.30 -10.81
C LEU A 135 6.61 2.68 -12.09
N THR A 136 6.07 3.04 -13.24
CA THR A 136 6.58 2.62 -14.54
C THR A 136 7.98 3.19 -14.75
N ASN A 137 8.16 4.49 -14.54
CA ASN A 137 9.43 5.16 -14.67
C ASN A 137 10.46 4.70 -13.62
N LEU A 138 10.02 4.43 -12.39
CA LEU A 138 10.87 3.85 -11.33
C LEU A 138 11.52 2.54 -11.78
N LYS A 139 10.76 1.67 -12.48
CA LYS A 139 11.28 0.43 -13.05
C LYS A 139 12.30 0.68 -14.18
N GLU A 140 12.04 1.66 -15.05
CA GLU A 140 12.94 2.04 -16.12
C GLU A 140 14.27 2.57 -15.55
N ILE A 141 14.20 3.48 -14.57
CA ILE A 141 15.38 4.00 -13.86
C ILE A 141 16.18 2.86 -13.22
N ALA A 142 15.49 1.90 -12.58
CA ALA A 142 16.16 0.75 -11.95
C ALA A 142 16.92 -0.11 -12.98
N LEU A 143 16.34 -0.32 -14.17
CA LEU A 143 17.00 -1.07 -15.26
C LEU A 143 18.21 -0.34 -15.85
N GLU A 144 18.21 0.98 -15.81
CA GLU A 144 19.27 1.85 -16.33
C GLU A 144 20.34 2.20 -15.27
N SER A 145 20.24 1.67 -14.06
CA SER A 145 21.14 1.97 -12.95
C SER A 145 21.99 0.76 -12.58
N GLU A 146 23.25 1.02 -12.25
CA GLU A 146 24.21 -0.01 -11.86
C GLU A 146 24.27 -0.22 -10.33
N SER A 147 23.70 0.71 -9.55
CA SER A 147 23.73 0.68 -8.09
C SER A 147 22.48 1.35 -7.46
N ALA A 148 22.25 1.05 -6.18
CA ALA A 148 21.21 1.69 -5.39
C ALA A 148 21.39 3.22 -5.31
N ASP A 149 22.63 3.69 -5.14
CA ASP A 149 22.93 5.13 -5.04
C ASP A 149 22.65 5.84 -6.37
N GLU A 150 23.00 5.22 -7.50
CA GLU A 150 22.71 5.77 -8.83
C GLU A 150 21.20 5.82 -9.09
N MET A 151 20.47 4.73 -8.80
CA MET A 151 19.02 4.70 -8.90
C MET A 151 18.39 5.81 -8.06
N LYS A 152 18.82 5.93 -6.80
CA LYS A 152 18.32 6.96 -5.89
C LYS A 152 18.52 8.36 -6.44
N ALA A 153 19.74 8.67 -6.92
CA ALA A 153 20.07 9.98 -7.49
C ALA A 153 19.18 10.33 -8.69
N LYS A 154 19.00 9.39 -9.64
CA LYS A 154 18.14 9.58 -10.80
C LYS A 154 16.67 9.81 -10.42
N VAL A 155 16.15 9.03 -9.47
CA VAL A 155 14.77 9.20 -8.97
C VAL A 155 14.59 10.57 -8.31
N GLN A 156 15.54 11.01 -7.47
CA GLN A 156 15.49 12.32 -6.82
C GLN A 156 15.57 13.47 -7.83
N GLU A 157 16.38 13.34 -8.88
CA GLU A 157 16.49 14.34 -9.95
C GLU A 157 15.15 14.49 -10.69
N GLN A 158 14.46 13.37 -10.93
CA GLN A 158 13.22 13.37 -11.72
C GLN A 158 11.98 13.71 -10.88
N TYR A 159 12.01 13.41 -9.60
CA TYR A 159 10.91 13.65 -8.65
C TYR A 159 11.38 14.41 -7.40
N PRO A 160 11.92 15.65 -7.57
CA PRO A 160 12.56 16.39 -6.48
C PRO A 160 11.61 16.79 -5.37
N ASP A 161 10.32 16.95 -5.68
CA ASP A 161 9.28 17.43 -4.76
C ASP A 161 8.51 16.28 -4.09
N TYR A 162 8.80 15.01 -4.42
CA TYR A 162 8.13 13.87 -3.80
C TYR A 162 8.54 13.70 -2.34
N SER A 163 7.56 13.50 -1.47
CA SER A 163 7.77 13.12 -0.09
C SER A 163 8.20 11.65 0.06
N GLY A 164 8.48 11.17 1.27
CA GLY A 164 8.74 9.75 1.53
C GLY A 164 10.14 9.28 1.14
N MET A 165 11.17 10.10 1.32
CA MET A 165 12.57 9.74 1.03
C MET A 165 13.04 8.46 1.74
N ASN A 166 12.55 8.21 2.96
CA ASN A 166 12.81 6.97 3.69
C ASN A 166 12.22 5.74 2.98
N TYR A 167 11.12 5.88 2.26
CA TYR A 167 10.54 4.81 1.43
C TYR A 167 11.36 4.56 0.17
N LEU A 168 11.91 5.62 -0.44
CA LEU A 168 12.84 5.48 -1.55
C LEU A 168 14.11 4.73 -1.11
N ASP A 169 14.65 5.04 0.09
CA ASP A 169 15.81 4.33 0.64
C ASP A 169 15.57 2.82 0.78
N MET A 170 14.39 2.44 1.24
CA MET A 170 14.00 1.03 1.32
C MET A 170 13.85 0.41 -0.08
N THR A 171 13.21 1.13 -0.98
CA THR A 171 12.94 0.68 -2.36
C THR A 171 14.22 0.39 -3.13
N VAL A 172 15.19 1.31 -3.13
CA VAL A 172 16.46 1.08 -3.84
C VAL A 172 17.22 -0.12 -3.29
N GLY A 173 17.11 -0.38 -1.98
CA GLY A 173 17.66 -1.58 -1.35
C GLY A 173 17.02 -2.89 -1.84
N PHE A 174 15.73 -2.88 -2.18
CA PHE A 174 15.05 -4.05 -2.76
C PHE A 174 15.40 -4.28 -4.23
N PHE A 175 15.67 -3.23 -5.00
CA PHE A 175 16.11 -3.36 -6.39
C PHE A 175 17.58 -3.79 -6.51
N PHE A 176 18.42 -3.44 -5.54
CA PHE A 176 19.85 -3.76 -5.50
C PHE A 176 20.24 -4.49 -4.21
N PRO A 177 19.69 -5.67 -3.93
CA PRO A 177 20.05 -6.41 -2.74
C PRO A 177 21.52 -6.86 -2.86
N ASN A 178 22.36 -6.51 -1.87
CA ASN A 178 23.78 -6.92 -1.79
C ASN A 178 24.75 -6.22 -2.75
N LYS A 179 24.49 -4.98 -3.15
CA LYS A 179 25.49 -4.17 -3.86
C LYS A 179 25.88 -2.94 -3.04
#